data_e9dfe0f47fb3ba063dbf7e936d60a3c1
#
_entry.id   e9dfe0f47fb3ba063dbf7e936d60a3c1
#
_cell.length_a   1.000
_cell.length_b   1.000
_cell.length_c   1.000
_cell.angle_alpha   90.00
_cell.angle_beta   90.00
_cell.angle_gamma   90.00
#
_symmetry.space_group_name_H-M   'P 1'
#
loop_
_entity.id
_entity.type
_entity.pdbx_description
1 polymer ?
#
loop_
_entity_poly.entity_id
_entity_poly.type
_entity_poly.pdbx_seq_one_letter_code
_entity_poly.pdbx_strand_id
1 'polypeptide(L)'
;VEPDTPIQTKTETVVRMVNVPFSPSNYTIQAEEIKSSLNKSKLKHILIYIEALCWEYGVDYEMVKAVIQTESSWNHKAISEVGAIGLMQVLPSTAKSEFKTPKKDLFDPYVNVTVGIKYLSKLNQDFDDVDAMLTAYSHGPTVTKKYSNNYISNNFYVKRVHNNLK
;
A
#
# COMPACT_ATOMS: atom_id res chain seq x y z
N VAL A 1 -43.77 -1.61 7.16
CA VAL A 1 -42.67 -1.48 6.17
C VAL A 1 -41.80 -0.34 6.65
N GLU A 2 -40.61 -0.67 7.20
CA GLU A 2 -39.62 0.34 7.56
C GLU A 2 -38.97 0.90 6.30
N PRO A 3 -38.70 2.21 6.22
CA PRO A 3 -38.03 2.79 5.08
C PRO A 3 -36.56 2.36 5.02
N ASP A 4 -36.15 1.91 3.84
CA ASP A 4 -34.77 1.54 3.52
C ASP A 4 -33.77 2.59 3.97
N THR A 5 -32.88 2.18 4.85
CA THR A 5 -31.68 2.96 5.19
C THR A 5 -30.79 3.00 3.93
N PRO A 6 -30.40 4.17 3.43
CA PRO A 6 -29.52 4.23 2.26
C PRO A 6 -28.19 3.55 2.60
N ILE A 7 -27.84 2.55 1.81
CA ILE A 7 -26.51 1.94 1.82
C ILE A 7 -25.52 3.07 1.48
N GLN A 8 -24.77 3.51 2.48
CA GLN A 8 -23.65 4.42 2.24
C GLN A 8 -22.58 3.66 1.46
N THR A 9 -22.60 3.87 0.16
CA THR A 9 -21.62 3.27 -0.75
C THR A 9 -20.26 3.95 -0.51
N LYS A 10 -19.18 3.14 -0.51
CA LYS A 10 -17.76 3.57 -0.44
C LYS A 10 -17.39 4.71 -1.41
N THR A 11 -18.29 5.08 -2.29
CA THR A 11 -18.14 6.14 -3.29
C THR A 11 -18.02 7.55 -2.69
N GLU A 12 -18.57 7.82 -1.50
CA GLU A 12 -18.49 9.16 -0.89
C GLU A 12 -17.11 9.50 -0.33
N THR A 13 -16.35 8.49 0.13
CA THR A 13 -14.98 8.70 0.63
C THR A 13 -14.01 8.98 -0.53
N VAL A 14 -14.25 8.38 -1.68
CA VAL A 14 -13.46 8.58 -2.91
C VAL A 14 -13.67 9.99 -3.47
N VAL A 15 -14.89 10.52 -3.44
CA VAL A 15 -15.19 11.87 -3.96
C VAL A 15 -14.55 13.00 -3.15
N ARG A 16 -14.27 12.80 -1.86
CA ARG A 16 -13.58 13.82 -1.03
C ARG A 16 -12.09 13.98 -1.35
N MET A 17 -11.44 12.98 -1.95
CA MET A 17 -10.03 13.06 -2.36
C MET A 17 -9.82 13.81 -3.70
N VAL A 18 -10.89 14.02 -4.48
CA VAL A 18 -10.82 14.60 -5.84
C VAL A 18 -10.51 16.11 -5.84
N ASN A 19 -10.67 16.79 -4.72
CA ASN A 19 -10.53 18.25 -4.65
C ASN A 19 -9.20 18.75 -4.10
N VAL A 20 -8.17 17.90 -3.98
CA VAL A 20 -6.81 18.39 -3.75
C VAL A 20 -6.22 18.73 -5.12
N PRO A 21 -5.97 20.01 -5.42
CA PRO A 21 -5.40 20.36 -6.71
C PRO A 21 -4.05 19.68 -6.88
N PHE A 22 -3.87 18.99 -8.01
CA PHE A 22 -2.60 18.40 -8.39
C PHE A 22 -1.53 19.50 -8.38
N SER A 23 -0.61 19.44 -7.45
CA SER A 23 0.52 20.38 -7.35
C SER A 23 1.83 19.62 -7.57
N PRO A 24 2.44 19.75 -8.75
CA PRO A 24 3.73 19.12 -9.04
C PRO A 24 4.85 19.50 -8.06
N SER A 25 4.75 20.65 -7.41
CA SER A 25 5.70 21.10 -6.38
C SER A 25 5.69 20.23 -5.14
N ASN A 26 4.53 19.70 -4.74
CA ASN A 26 4.43 18.83 -3.56
C ASN A 26 5.24 17.54 -3.70
N TYR A 27 5.27 16.94 -4.90
CA TYR A 27 6.08 15.73 -5.15
C TYR A 27 7.57 16.01 -5.17
N THR A 28 7.97 17.21 -5.59
CA THR A 28 9.38 17.62 -5.52
C THR A 28 9.83 17.71 -4.07
N ILE A 29 9.06 18.39 -3.22
CA ILE A 29 9.35 18.50 -1.79
C ILE A 29 9.40 17.10 -1.14
N GLN A 30 8.38 16.27 -1.36
CA GLN A 30 8.36 14.89 -0.83
C GLN A 30 9.57 14.08 -1.30
N ALA A 31 9.95 14.18 -2.57
CA ALA A 31 11.13 13.48 -3.09
C ALA A 31 12.44 13.96 -2.45
N GLU A 32 12.56 15.22 -2.08
CA GLU A 32 13.74 15.75 -1.38
C GLU A 32 13.84 15.23 0.06
N GLU A 33 12.70 15.06 0.73
CA GLU A 33 12.62 14.60 2.13
C GLU A 33 12.84 13.09 2.27
N ILE A 34 12.42 12.29 1.29
CA ILE A 34 12.52 10.84 1.35
C ILE A 34 13.95 10.39 1.05
N LYS A 35 14.56 9.64 1.99
CA LYS A 35 15.78 8.90 1.73
C LYS A 35 15.45 7.62 0.96
N SER A 36 15.95 7.52 -0.27
CA SER A 36 15.65 6.40 -1.19
C SER A 36 16.90 5.92 -1.93
N SER A 37 16.87 4.67 -2.38
CA SER A 37 17.83 4.13 -3.34
C SER A 37 17.61 4.66 -4.77
N LEU A 38 16.43 5.25 -5.05
CA LEU A 38 16.13 5.93 -6.30
C LEU A 38 16.71 7.34 -6.30
N ASN A 39 17.15 7.83 -7.46
CA ASN A 39 17.47 9.25 -7.58
C ASN A 39 16.21 10.12 -7.44
N LYS A 40 16.38 11.39 -7.12
CA LYS A 40 15.28 12.31 -6.80
C LYS A 40 14.28 12.48 -7.94
N SER A 41 14.75 12.54 -9.19
CA SER A 41 13.86 12.63 -10.36
C SER A 41 12.99 11.40 -10.52
N LYS A 42 13.57 10.20 -10.41
CA LYS A 42 12.83 8.94 -10.50
C LYS A 42 11.88 8.77 -9.32
N LEU A 43 12.30 9.15 -8.13
CA LEU A 43 11.45 9.12 -6.94
C LEU A 43 10.23 10.03 -7.09
N LYS A 44 10.41 11.26 -7.61
CA LYS A 44 9.30 12.16 -7.92
C LYS A 44 8.29 11.52 -8.87
N HIS A 45 8.75 10.90 -9.95
CA HIS A 45 7.86 10.21 -10.89
C HIS A 45 7.13 9.02 -10.25
N ILE A 46 7.82 8.25 -9.42
CA ILE A 46 7.21 7.13 -8.67
C ILE A 46 6.12 7.64 -7.71
N LEU A 47 6.33 8.74 -7.00
CA LEU A 47 5.33 9.31 -6.09
C LEU A 47 4.06 9.71 -6.85
N ILE A 48 4.20 10.37 -8.01
CA ILE A 48 3.07 10.72 -8.88
C ILE A 48 2.35 9.45 -9.35
N TYR A 49 3.09 8.44 -9.77
CA TYR A 49 2.54 7.18 -10.23
C TYR A 49 1.79 6.42 -9.12
N ILE A 50 2.35 6.39 -7.90
CA ILE A 50 1.69 5.80 -6.72
C ILE A 50 0.37 6.50 -6.45
N GLU A 51 0.32 7.82 -6.48
CA GLU A 51 -0.92 8.55 -6.21
C GLU A 51 -1.99 8.26 -7.26
N ALA A 52 -1.62 8.18 -8.55
CA ALA A 52 -2.53 7.79 -9.61
C ALA A 52 -3.11 6.38 -9.41
N LEU A 53 -2.26 5.42 -9.00
CA LEU A 53 -2.70 4.06 -8.67
C LEU A 53 -3.60 4.04 -7.43
N CYS A 54 -3.26 4.81 -6.40
CA CYS A 54 -4.08 4.91 -5.18
C CYS A 54 -5.48 5.43 -5.50
N TRP A 55 -5.58 6.42 -6.38
CA TRP A 55 -6.83 6.89 -6.92
C TRP A 55 -7.60 5.79 -7.67
N GLU A 56 -6.94 5.10 -8.60
CA GLU A 56 -7.55 4.05 -9.42
C GLU A 56 -8.07 2.88 -8.58
N TYR A 57 -7.32 2.46 -7.56
CA TYR A 57 -7.63 1.28 -6.77
C TYR A 57 -8.29 1.57 -5.41
N GLY A 58 -8.58 2.83 -5.10
CA GLY A 58 -9.26 3.22 -3.86
C GLY A 58 -8.45 2.93 -2.60
N VAL A 59 -7.14 3.14 -2.65
CA VAL A 59 -6.21 2.97 -1.51
C VAL A 59 -5.68 4.34 -1.08
N ASP A 60 -5.51 4.54 0.22
CA ASP A 60 -4.99 5.80 0.76
C ASP A 60 -3.51 5.99 0.40
N TYR A 61 -3.18 7.16 -0.16
CA TYR A 61 -1.81 7.48 -0.61
C TYR A 61 -0.81 7.54 0.55
N GLU A 62 -1.19 8.16 1.66
CA GLU A 62 -0.32 8.25 2.84
C GLU A 62 -0.07 6.87 3.45
N MET A 63 -1.11 6.01 3.45
CA MET A 63 -0.99 4.61 3.87
C MET A 63 0.02 3.84 3.00
N VAL A 64 -0.04 4.00 1.68
CA VAL A 64 0.91 3.33 0.77
C VAL A 64 2.34 3.80 1.03
N LYS A 65 2.55 5.10 1.22
CA LYS A 65 3.88 5.63 1.57
C LYS A 65 4.39 5.08 2.90
N ALA A 66 3.53 4.98 3.91
CA ALA A 66 3.86 4.40 5.21
C ALA A 66 4.22 2.90 5.10
N VAL A 67 3.51 2.15 4.27
CA VAL A 67 3.82 0.75 3.96
C VAL A 67 5.18 0.64 3.29
N ILE A 68 5.47 1.43 2.26
CA ILE A 68 6.78 1.44 1.58
C ILE A 68 7.91 1.79 2.55
N GLN A 69 7.71 2.79 3.41
CA GLN A 69 8.68 3.15 4.44
C GLN A 69 8.92 1.98 5.41
N THR A 70 7.87 1.28 5.80
CA THR A 70 7.94 0.13 6.72
C THR A 70 8.64 -1.07 6.08
N GLU A 71 8.31 -1.37 4.81
CA GLU A 71 8.77 -2.56 4.10
C GLU A 71 10.23 -2.47 3.66
N SER A 72 10.61 -1.36 3.07
CA SER A 72 11.90 -1.25 2.38
C SER A 72 12.71 0.00 2.73
N SER A 73 12.13 0.92 3.50
CA SER A 73 12.69 2.28 3.67
C SER A 73 13.02 2.93 2.30
N TRP A 74 12.12 2.76 1.34
CA TRP A 74 12.26 3.25 -0.04
C TRP A 74 13.44 2.65 -0.83
N ASN A 75 13.92 1.47 -0.43
CA ASN A 75 14.95 0.74 -1.17
C ASN A 75 14.30 -0.19 -2.20
N HIS A 76 14.29 0.21 -3.48
CA HIS A 76 13.71 -0.59 -4.56
C HIS A 76 14.46 -1.89 -4.85
N LYS A 77 15.69 -2.05 -4.33
CA LYS A 77 16.52 -3.26 -4.47
C LYS A 77 16.41 -4.20 -3.28
N ALA A 78 15.59 -3.86 -2.27
CA ALA A 78 15.46 -4.66 -1.07
C ALA A 78 14.95 -6.07 -1.38
N ILE A 79 15.58 -7.06 -0.77
CA ILE A 79 15.15 -8.47 -0.80
C ILE A 79 15.19 -8.96 0.65
N SER A 80 14.07 -9.48 1.17
CA SER A 80 14.00 -10.04 2.51
C SER A 80 14.52 -11.47 2.57
N GLU A 81 14.73 -12.00 3.77
CA GLU A 81 15.16 -13.39 4.00
C GLU A 81 14.18 -14.40 3.41
N VAL A 82 12.89 -14.07 3.37
CA VAL A 82 11.85 -14.91 2.76
C VAL A 82 11.64 -14.66 1.26
N GLY A 83 12.45 -13.78 0.66
CA GLY A 83 12.44 -13.49 -0.77
C GLY A 83 11.41 -12.45 -1.21
N ALA A 84 10.85 -11.66 -0.31
CA ALA A 84 10.04 -10.50 -0.68
C ALA A 84 10.91 -9.42 -1.35
N ILE A 85 10.38 -8.76 -2.38
CA ILE A 85 11.16 -7.93 -3.31
C ILE A 85 10.62 -6.48 -3.34
N GLY A 86 11.55 -5.53 -3.34
CA GLY A 86 11.37 -4.15 -3.76
C GLY A 86 10.67 -3.23 -2.77
N LEU A 87 10.17 -2.12 -3.27
CA LEU A 87 9.60 -1.04 -2.47
C LEU A 87 8.50 -1.51 -1.51
N MET A 88 7.59 -2.35 -1.97
CA MET A 88 6.46 -2.85 -1.19
C MET A 88 6.66 -4.28 -0.69
N GLN A 89 7.88 -4.85 -0.83
CA GLN A 89 8.23 -6.18 -0.35
C GLN A 89 7.22 -7.25 -0.79
N VAL A 90 6.96 -7.31 -2.08
CA VAL A 90 6.02 -8.27 -2.68
C VAL A 90 6.65 -9.65 -2.77
N LEU A 91 5.96 -10.67 -2.26
CA LEU A 91 6.37 -12.06 -2.44
C LEU A 91 6.14 -12.50 -3.89
N PRO A 92 7.13 -13.14 -4.55
CA PRO A 92 6.96 -13.66 -5.91
C PRO A 92 5.80 -14.63 -6.07
N SER A 93 5.49 -15.43 -5.04
CA SER A 93 4.33 -16.32 -5.04
C SER A 93 3.02 -15.56 -5.12
N THR A 94 2.86 -14.49 -4.33
CA THR A 94 1.67 -13.61 -4.36
C THR A 94 1.55 -12.91 -5.72
N ALA A 95 2.64 -12.32 -6.22
CA ALA A 95 2.65 -11.66 -7.53
C ALA A 95 2.23 -12.59 -8.66
N LYS A 96 2.73 -13.82 -8.65
CA LYS A 96 2.41 -14.83 -9.68
C LYS A 96 0.97 -15.32 -9.56
N SER A 97 0.53 -15.72 -8.36
CA SER A 97 -0.80 -16.31 -8.17
C SER A 97 -1.93 -15.31 -8.37
N GLU A 98 -1.79 -14.11 -7.78
CA GLU A 98 -2.85 -13.10 -7.76
C GLU A 98 -2.85 -12.20 -9.01
N PHE A 99 -1.67 -11.89 -9.57
CA PHE A 99 -1.53 -10.85 -10.60
C PHE A 99 -0.79 -11.32 -11.86
N LYS A 100 -0.44 -12.61 -11.97
CA LYS A 100 0.29 -13.18 -13.10
C LYS A 100 1.62 -12.47 -13.42
N THR A 101 2.22 -11.85 -12.41
CA THR A 101 3.46 -11.08 -12.54
C THR A 101 4.67 -11.97 -12.25
N PRO A 102 5.63 -12.11 -13.17
CA PRO A 102 6.84 -12.88 -12.96
C PRO A 102 7.76 -12.25 -11.91
N LYS A 103 8.50 -13.10 -11.17
CA LYS A 103 9.46 -12.65 -10.16
C LYS A 103 10.42 -11.58 -10.67
N LYS A 104 10.96 -11.74 -11.89
CA LYS A 104 11.94 -10.81 -12.48
C LYS A 104 11.41 -9.39 -12.61
N ASP A 105 10.10 -9.23 -12.85
CA ASP A 105 9.47 -7.93 -13.08
C ASP A 105 9.28 -7.16 -11.77
N LEU A 106 9.29 -7.83 -10.60
CA LEU A 106 9.19 -7.21 -9.29
C LEU A 106 10.39 -6.32 -8.92
N PHE A 107 11.49 -6.42 -9.62
CA PHE A 107 12.66 -5.54 -9.45
C PHE A 107 12.45 -4.17 -10.11
N ASP A 108 11.49 -4.05 -11.02
CA ASP A 108 11.05 -2.75 -11.55
C ASP A 108 10.18 -2.04 -10.49
N PRO A 109 10.54 -0.82 -10.03
CA PRO A 109 9.81 -0.14 -8.99
C PRO A 109 8.36 0.20 -9.38
N TYR A 110 8.08 0.46 -10.66
CA TYR A 110 6.72 0.72 -11.14
C TYR A 110 5.84 -0.54 -11.10
N VAL A 111 6.38 -1.66 -11.55
CA VAL A 111 5.69 -2.96 -11.45
C VAL A 111 5.47 -3.33 -9.99
N ASN A 112 6.47 -3.13 -9.14
CA ASN A 112 6.42 -3.47 -7.73
C ASN A 112 5.30 -2.72 -6.99
N VAL A 113 5.23 -1.39 -7.13
CA VAL A 113 4.16 -0.60 -6.49
C VAL A 113 2.78 -0.89 -7.08
N THR A 114 2.70 -1.20 -8.37
CA THR A 114 1.44 -1.60 -9.01
C THR A 114 0.89 -2.88 -8.37
N VAL A 115 1.71 -3.90 -8.24
CA VAL A 115 1.30 -5.18 -7.62
C VAL A 115 0.97 -4.99 -6.13
N GLY A 116 1.80 -4.26 -5.40
CA GLY A 116 1.60 -4.00 -3.97
C GLY A 116 0.30 -3.22 -3.69
N ILE A 117 0.01 -2.19 -4.47
CA ILE A 117 -1.22 -1.38 -4.32
C ILE A 117 -2.46 -2.19 -4.70
N LYS A 118 -2.42 -2.95 -5.79
CA LYS A 118 -3.51 -3.88 -6.16
C LYS A 118 -3.77 -4.90 -5.05
N TYR A 119 -2.72 -5.41 -4.43
CA TYR A 119 -2.86 -6.36 -3.34
C TYR A 119 -3.47 -5.70 -2.09
N LEU A 120 -3.03 -4.50 -1.71
CA LEU A 120 -3.67 -3.72 -0.64
C LEU A 120 -5.15 -3.45 -0.93
N SER A 121 -5.49 -3.08 -2.18
CA SER A 121 -6.88 -2.86 -2.59
C SER A 121 -7.73 -4.12 -2.43
N LYS A 122 -7.21 -5.27 -2.84
CA LYS A 122 -7.87 -6.57 -2.66
C LYS A 122 -8.10 -6.87 -1.18
N LEU A 123 -7.08 -6.71 -0.34
CA LEU A 123 -7.19 -6.94 1.10
C LEU A 123 -8.17 -5.96 1.77
N ASN A 124 -8.23 -4.70 1.31
CA ASN A 124 -9.19 -3.72 1.81
C ASN A 124 -10.65 -4.08 1.47
N GLN A 125 -10.89 -4.94 0.49
CA GLN A 125 -12.21 -5.51 0.20
C GLN A 125 -12.54 -6.70 1.12
N ASP A 126 -11.51 -7.45 1.53
CA ASP A 126 -11.66 -8.67 2.34
C ASP A 126 -11.71 -8.39 3.85
N PHE A 127 -11.24 -7.23 4.29
CA PHE A 127 -11.16 -6.81 5.69
C PHE A 127 -11.76 -5.42 5.88
N ASP A 128 -12.70 -5.28 6.81
CA ASP A 128 -13.36 -3.99 7.11
C ASP A 128 -12.48 -3.07 8.00
N ASP A 129 -11.52 -3.65 8.70
CA ASP A 129 -10.62 -2.95 9.61
C ASP A 129 -9.23 -2.77 8.99
N VAL A 130 -8.68 -1.55 9.10
CA VAL A 130 -7.37 -1.19 8.54
C VAL A 130 -6.23 -2.01 9.17
N ASP A 131 -6.27 -2.22 10.48
CA ASP A 131 -5.24 -2.99 11.17
C ASP A 131 -5.26 -4.47 10.76
N ALA A 132 -6.46 -5.03 10.53
CA ALA A 132 -6.62 -6.37 9.99
C ALA A 132 -6.13 -6.46 8.54
N MET A 133 -6.41 -5.46 7.71
CA MET A 133 -5.90 -5.37 6.34
C MET A 133 -4.36 -5.32 6.32
N LEU A 134 -3.75 -4.48 7.15
CA LEU A 134 -2.30 -4.37 7.27
C LEU A 134 -1.67 -5.68 7.80
N THR A 135 -2.31 -6.31 8.78
CA THR A 135 -1.89 -7.62 9.29
C THR A 135 -1.94 -8.67 8.16
N ALA A 136 -2.99 -8.66 7.36
CA ALA A 136 -3.14 -9.57 6.22
C ALA A 136 -2.09 -9.31 5.13
N TYR A 137 -1.69 -8.05 4.91
CA TYR A 137 -0.61 -7.72 4.01
C TYR A 137 0.72 -8.37 4.45
N SER A 138 1.04 -8.26 5.73
CA SER A 138 2.29 -8.77 6.32
C SER A 138 2.29 -10.29 6.55
N HIS A 139 1.19 -10.86 7.06
CA HIS A 139 1.11 -12.25 7.54
C HIS A 139 0.29 -13.18 6.62
N GLY A 140 -0.39 -12.61 5.63
CA GLY A 140 -1.33 -13.32 4.77
C GLY A 140 -2.78 -13.32 5.30
N PRO A 141 -3.77 -13.30 4.40
CA PRO A 141 -5.17 -13.17 4.78
C PRO A 141 -5.72 -14.40 5.52
N THR A 142 -5.29 -15.59 5.14
CA THR A 142 -5.76 -16.85 5.78
C THR A 142 -5.36 -16.94 7.24
N VAL A 143 -4.13 -16.53 7.56
CA VAL A 143 -3.62 -16.54 8.94
C VAL A 143 -4.27 -15.41 9.74
N THR A 144 -4.42 -14.24 9.15
CA THR A 144 -5.02 -13.06 9.81
C THR A 144 -6.44 -13.31 10.27
N LYS A 145 -7.24 -14.04 9.50
CA LYS A 145 -8.62 -14.42 9.90
C LYS A 145 -8.70 -15.28 11.17
N LYS A 146 -7.59 -15.87 11.60
CA LYS A 146 -7.49 -16.66 12.82
C LYS A 146 -7.02 -15.87 14.03
N TYR A 147 -6.54 -14.64 13.84
CA TYR A 147 -6.05 -13.79 14.93
C TYR A 147 -7.19 -13.10 15.68
N SER A 148 -7.00 -12.89 17.00
CA SER A 148 -7.88 -12.04 17.80
C SER A 148 -7.67 -10.56 17.46
N ASN A 149 -8.71 -9.74 17.70
CA ASN A 149 -8.62 -8.29 17.53
C ASN A 149 -7.48 -7.68 18.38
N ASN A 150 -7.27 -8.21 19.58
CA ASN A 150 -6.17 -7.76 20.43
C ASN A 150 -4.78 -8.06 19.83
N TYR A 151 -4.60 -9.20 19.17
CA TYR A 151 -3.38 -9.51 18.46
C TYR A 151 -3.18 -8.55 17.27
N ILE A 152 -4.22 -8.34 16.47
CA ILE A 152 -4.19 -7.47 15.29
C ILE A 152 -3.79 -6.05 15.67
N SER A 153 -4.46 -5.41 16.64
CA SER A 153 -4.19 -4.04 17.06
C SER A 153 -2.84 -3.85 17.78
N ASN A 154 -2.27 -4.92 18.33
CA ASN A 154 -0.97 -4.89 18.99
C ASN A 154 0.18 -5.41 18.14
N ASN A 155 -0.08 -5.80 16.91
CA ASN A 155 0.90 -6.30 15.96
C ASN A 155 2.01 -5.27 15.71
N PHE A 156 3.25 -5.72 15.76
CA PHE A 156 4.43 -4.86 15.59
C PHE A 156 4.47 -4.19 14.20
N TYR A 157 4.11 -4.93 13.15
CA TYR A 157 4.03 -4.39 11.79
C TYR A 157 3.02 -3.26 11.67
N VAL A 158 1.81 -3.47 12.18
CA VAL A 158 0.74 -2.46 12.20
C VAL A 158 1.20 -1.19 12.91
N LYS A 159 1.81 -1.33 14.09
CA LYS A 159 2.36 -0.19 14.85
C LYS A 159 3.45 0.57 14.07
N ARG A 160 4.31 -0.13 13.36
CA ARG A 160 5.34 0.50 12.52
C ARG A 160 4.72 1.29 11.37
N VAL A 161 3.71 0.74 10.69
CA VAL A 161 3.00 1.47 9.62
C VAL A 161 2.36 2.73 10.18
N HIS A 162 1.61 2.63 11.28
CA HIS A 162 1.00 3.80 11.93
C HIS A 162 2.01 4.87 12.36
N ASN A 163 3.19 4.46 12.85
CA ASN A 163 4.26 5.39 13.19
C ASN A 163 4.81 6.14 11.96
N ASN A 164 4.77 5.53 10.80
CA ASN A 164 5.20 6.11 9.53
C ASN A 164 4.12 6.95 8.84
N LEU A 165 2.88 6.98 9.35
CA LEU A 165 1.80 7.86 8.90
C LEU A 165 1.89 9.30 9.44
N LYS A 166 2.80 9.58 10.35
CA LYS A 166 2.95 10.88 11.02
C LYS A 166 3.77 11.86 10.20
#